data_6bfeb6ab2323211e4fe97f71797e9f5f
#
_entry.id   6bfeb6ab2323211e4fe97f71797e9f5f
#
_cell.length_a   1.000
_cell.length_b   1.000
_cell.length_c   1.000
_cell.angle_alpha   90.00
_cell.angle_beta   90.00
_cell.angle_gamma   90.00
#
_symmetry.space_group_name_H-M   'P 1'
#
loop_
_entity.id
_entity.type
_entity.pdbx_description
1 polymer ?
#
loop_
_entity_poly.entity_id
_entity_poly.type
_entity_poly.pdbx_seq_one_letter_code
_entity_poly.pdbx_strand_id
1 'polypeptide(L)'
;MLLGGINHVAVLTGDTERFTEFYGAVFDASSTAVQEQDGFKLTMVQVGPTAELNVFELAGNTEWQRQVPMFGRGRLDHLALEAESLVAFDEIRNRLLARDATDGFVTDFGPVLSLFFRGPDGLEAELCVANPDTTPGVVNPPGTPAIRYVTG
;
A
#
# COMPACT_ATOMS: atom_id res chain seq x y z
N MET A 1 8.43 -10.13 -23.68
CA MET A 1 8.72 -9.20 -22.56
C MET A 1 9.96 -9.71 -21.84
N LEU A 2 10.93 -8.85 -21.47
CA LEU A 2 12.16 -9.26 -20.81
C LEU A 2 12.12 -9.12 -19.29
N LEU A 3 11.16 -8.34 -18.75
CA LEU A 3 10.96 -8.15 -17.31
C LEU A 3 9.87 -9.09 -16.78
N GLY A 4 10.09 -9.65 -15.59
CA GLY A 4 9.12 -10.49 -14.88
C GLY A 4 8.21 -9.73 -13.89
N GLY A 5 8.44 -8.44 -13.72
CA GLY A 5 7.70 -7.60 -12.78
C GLY A 5 8.62 -6.74 -11.91
N ILE A 6 8.08 -6.23 -10.80
CA ILE A 6 8.84 -5.53 -9.76
C ILE A 6 9.36 -6.58 -8.77
N ASN A 7 10.67 -6.56 -8.49
CA ASN A 7 11.28 -7.46 -7.50
C ASN A 7 10.99 -6.91 -6.09
N HIS A 8 11.40 -5.68 -5.81
CA HIS A 8 11.14 -5.04 -4.52
C HIS A 8 11.03 -3.53 -4.63
N VAL A 9 10.44 -2.93 -3.59
CA VAL A 9 10.48 -1.48 -3.33
C VAL A 9 11.14 -1.27 -1.97
N ALA A 10 12.17 -0.41 -1.92
CA ALA A 10 12.83 -0.04 -0.68
C ALA A 10 12.06 1.07 0.02
N VAL A 11 11.75 0.87 1.30
CA VAL A 11 11.04 1.85 2.14
C VAL A 11 11.79 2.08 3.44
N LEU A 12 11.68 3.30 3.99
CA LEU A 12 12.23 3.66 5.28
C LEU A 12 11.13 3.63 6.34
N THR A 13 11.47 3.15 7.53
CA THR A 13 10.61 3.18 8.71
C THR A 13 11.38 3.63 9.94
N GLY A 14 10.68 4.14 10.94
CA GLY A 14 11.26 4.38 12.26
C GLY A 14 11.14 3.18 13.20
N ASP A 15 10.40 2.15 12.78
CA ASP A 15 10.10 0.97 13.61
C ASP A 15 9.65 -0.20 12.72
N THR A 16 10.56 -1.14 12.49
CA THR A 16 10.30 -2.32 11.64
C THR A 16 9.28 -3.26 12.26
N GLU A 17 9.18 -3.37 13.58
CA GLU A 17 8.21 -4.24 14.25
C GLU A 17 6.79 -3.73 14.04
N ARG A 18 6.57 -2.43 14.25
CA ARG A 18 5.29 -1.78 13.98
C ARG A 18 4.91 -1.85 12.50
N PHE A 19 5.88 -1.69 11.60
CA PHE A 19 5.66 -1.80 10.17
C PHE A 19 5.20 -3.20 9.78
N THR A 20 5.90 -4.24 10.23
CA THR A 20 5.58 -5.64 9.90
C THR A 20 4.28 -6.11 10.55
N GLU A 21 3.99 -5.65 11.79
CA GLU A 21 2.70 -5.91 12.44
C GLU A 21 1.53 -5.34 11.63
N PHE A 22 1.66 -4.10 11.16
CA PHE A 22 0.61 -3.48 10.34
C PHE A 22 0.38 -4.25 9.04
N TYR A 23 1.44 -4.55 8.29
CA TYR A 23 1.31 -5.27 7.02
C TYR A 23 0.82 -6.71 7.21
N GLY A 24 1.26 -7.38 8.26
CA GLY A 24 0.74 -8.69 8.65
C GLY A 24 -0.75 -8.68 8.99
N ALA A 25 -1.16 -7.72 9.81
CA ALA A 25 -2.54 -7.64 10.27
C ALA A 25 -3.55 -7.13 9.22
N VAL A 26 -3.10 -6.29 8.27
CA VAL A 26 -3.97 -5.72 7.24
C VAL A 26 -4.02 -6.59 5.99
N PHE A 27 -2.85 -7.05 5.52
CA PHE A 27 -2.70 -7.71 4.22
C PHE A 27 -2.37 -9.21 4.30
N ASP A 28 -2.32 -9.77 5.51
CA ASP A 28 -1.80 -11.13 5.76
C ASP A 28 -0.36 -11.32 5.22
N ALA A 29 0.40 -10.23 5.13
CA ALA A 29 1.76 -10.25 4.61
C ALA A 29 2.70 -10.98 5.56
N SER A 30 3.52 -11.87 5.03
CA SER A 30 4.62 -12.48 5.78
C SER A 30 5.84 -11.57 5.80
N SER A 31 6.61 -11.64 6.87
CA SER A 31 7.86 -10.88 7.00
C SER A 31 9.02 -11.78 7.42
N THR A 32 10.23 -11.43 6.99
CA THR A 32 11.46 -12.10 7.33
C THR A 32 12.55 -11.07 7.66
N ALA A 33 13.06 -11.07 8.88
CA ALA A 33 14.23 -10.28 9.23
C ALA A 33 15.46 -10.86 8.51
N VAL A 34 16.17 -10.01 7.77
CA VAL A 34 17.30 -10.40 6.93
C VAL A 34 18.61 -10.03 7.59
N GLN A 35 18.67 -8.85 8.18
CA GLN A 35 19.87 -8.32 8.80
C GLN A 35 19.51 -7.41 9.96
N GLU A 36 20.18 -7.61 11.09
CA GLU A 36 20.13 -6.73 12.24
C GLU A 36 21.54 -6.58 12.81
N GLN A 37 22.00 -5.35 12.88
CA GLN A 37 23.28 -4.97 13.49
C GLN A 37 23.15 -3.54 14.01
N ASP A 38 24.15 -3.07 14.77
CA ASP A 38 24.13 -1.77 15.42
C ASP A 38 23.64 -0.63 14.49
N GLY A 39 22.43 -0.15 14.78
CA GLY A 39 21.83 0.97 14.06
C GLY A 39 21.30 0.67 12.65
N PHE A 40 21.20 -0.60 12.26
CA PHE A 40 20.67 -1.01 10.97
C PHE A 40 19.78 -2.25 11.12
N LYS A 41 18.56 -2.18 10.58
CA LYS A 41 17.69 -3.35 10.40
C LYS A 41 17.19 -3.39 8.97
N LEU A 42 17.15 -4.58 8.39
CA LEU A 42 16.50 -4.86 7.12
C LEU A 42 15.52 -6.02 7.31
N THR A 43 14.27 -5.77 6.99
CA THR A 43 13.21 -6.77 7.00
C THR A 43 12.53 -6.80 5.63
N MET A 44 12.31 -7.97 5.08
CA MET A 44 11.52 -8.17 3.87
C MET A 44 10.07 -8.43 4.23
N VAL A 45 9.14 -7.75 3.57
CA VAL A 45 7.70 -7.94 3.71
C VAL A 45 7.13 -8.35 2.37
N GLN A 46 6.58 -9.56 2.29
CA GLN A 46 6.02 -10.10 1.06
C GLN A 46 4.65 -9.44 0.78
N VAL A 47 4.53 -8.74 -0.34
CA VAL A 47 3.31 -8.02 -0.74
C VAL A 47 2.68 -8.56 -2.03
N GLY A 48 2.95 -9.79 -2.34
CA GLY A 48 2.43 -10.49 -3.52
C GLY A 48 3.28 -11.72 -3.84
N PRO A 49 2.97 -12.48 -4.87
CA PRO A 49 3.70 -13.73 -5.17
C PRO A 49 5.16 -13.48 -5.61
N THR A 50 5.46 -12.31 -6.15
CA THR A 50 6.78 -11.98 -6.73
C THR A 50 7.32 -10.62 -6.32
N ALA A 51 6.63 -9.88 -5.46
CA ALA A 51 7.02 -8.54 -5.04
C ALA A 51 7.14 -8.43 -3.51
N GLU A 52 8.12 -7.67 -3.05
CA GLU A 52 8.36 -7.44 -1.64
C GLU A 52 8.70 -5.97 -1.35
N LEU A 53 8.51 -5.58 -0.10
CA LEU A 53 9.06 -4.34 0.44
C LEU A 53 10.33 -4.68 1.22
N ASN A 54 11.44 -4.01 0.85
CA ASN A 54 12.65 -4.02 1.64
C ASN A 54 12.57 -2.87 2.65
N VAL A 55 12.26 -3.21 3.89
CA VAL A 55 11.97 -2.26 4.96
C VAL A 55 13.24 -2.00 5.75
N PHE A 56 13.71 -0.76 5.70
CA PHE A 56 14.93 -0.31 6.35
C PHE A 56 14.63 0.57 7.57
N GLU A 57 15.18 0.20 8.72
CA GLU A 57 15.27 1.03 9.91
C GLU A 57 16.74 1.39 10.14
N LEU A 58 17.04 2.69 10.15
CA LEU A 58 18.40 3.20 10.24
C LEU A 58 18.51 4.18 11.41
N ALA A 59 19.42 3.92 12.34
CA ALA A 59 19.63 4.80 13.48
C ALA A 59 19.98 6.22 13.03
N GLY A 60 19.27 7.20 13.58
CA GLY A 60 19.45 8.61 13.26
C GLY A 60 18.87 9.07 11.92
N ASN A 61 18.28 8.17 11.13
CA ASN A 61 17.56 8.55 9.93
C ASN A 61 16.19 9.12 10.29
N THR A 62 15.83 10.27 9.71
CA THR A 62 14.55 10.96 9.95
C THR A 62 13.72 11.12 8.67
N GLU A 63 14.18 10.62 7.53
CA GLU A 63 13.47 10.74 6.25
C GLU A 63 12.12 10.00 6.28
N TRP A 64 11.99 8.94 7.07
CA TRP A 64 10.72 8.23 7.28
C TRP A 64 9.63 9.12 7.91
N GLN A 65 9.98 10.21 8.58
CA GLN A 65 9.04 11.19 9.17
C GLN A 65 8.50 12.20 8.14
N ARG A 66 9.10 12.25 6.95
CA ARG A 66 8.69 13.21 5.92
C ARG A 66 7.33 12.88 5.36
N GLN A 67 6.37 13.74 5.66
CA GLN A 67 5.04 13.69 5.06
C GLN A 67 4.94 14.75 3.98
N VAL A 68 4.88 14.34 2.73
CA VAL A 68 4.77 15.23 1.57
C VAL A 68 3.46 14.91 0.86
N PRO A 69 2.63 15.92 0.54
CA PRO A 69 1.39 15.70 -0.21
C PRO A 69 1.63 15.02 -1.56
N MET A 70 0.63 14.29 -2.03
CA MET A 70 0.60 13.69 -3.37
C MET A 70 1.02 14.72 -4.43
N PHE A 71 1.76 14.27 -5.44
CA PHE A 71 2.37 15.07 -6.50
C PHE A 71 3.51 16.01 -6.06
N GLY A 72 3.89 15.99 -4.79
CA GLY A 72 5.06 16.70 -4.25
C GLY A 72 6.21 15.79 -3.80
N ARG A 73 6.03 14.47 -3.83
CA ARG A 73 6.95 13.48 -3.22
C ARG A 73 8.19 13.16 -4.05
N GLY A 74 8.32 13.71 -5.24
CA GLY A 74 9.40 13.45 -6.17
C GLY A 74 8.93 12.57 -7.35
N ARG A 75 9.84 11.79 -7.94
CA ARG A 75 9.52 10.99 -9.13
C ARG A 75 8.68 9.74 -8.82
N LEU A 76 8.88 9.14 -7.65
CA LEU A 76 7.98 8.13 -7.11
C LEU A 76 7.02 8.86 -6.18
N ASP A 77 5.77 8.90 -6.55
CA ASP A 77 4.75 9.63 -5.80
C ASP A 77 4.10 8.75 -4.74
N HIS A 78 3.64 7.57 -5.11
CA HIS A 78 3.06 6.59 -4.18
C HIS A 78 3.28 5.16 -4.67
N LEU A 79 3.04 4.21 -3.77
CA LEU A 79 3.03 2.79 -4.04
C LEU A 79 1.58 2.32 -4.13
N ALA A 80 1.23 1.62 -5.20
CA ALA A 80 -0.05 0.94 -5.33
C ALA A 80 0.15 -0.58 -5.16
N LEU A 81 -0.64 -1.17 -4.26
CA LEU A 81 -0.73 -2.62 -4.06
C LEU A 81 -1.99 -3.13 -4.76
N GLU A 82 -1.92 -4.31 -5.35
CA GLU A 82 -3.07 -4.94 -5.99
C GLU A 82 -3.68 -6.00 -5.08
N ALA A 83 -5.00 -5.87 -4.81
CA ALA A 83 -5.76 -6.90 -4.14
C ALA A 83 -6.07 -8.04 -5.13
N GLU A 84 -5.98 -9.29 -4.66
CA GLU A 84 -6.20 -10.48 -5.48
C GLU A 84 -7.63 -10.57 -6.06
N SER A 85 -8.60 -9.98 -5.37
CA SER A 85 -10.01 -10.00 -5.75
C SER A 85 -10.79 -8.87 -5.09
N LEU A 86 -12.03 -8.63 -5.55
CA LEU A 86 -12.96 -7.70 -4.89
C LEU A 86 -13.25 -8.10 -3.44
N VAL A 87 -13.31 -9.39 -3.14
CA VAL A 87 -13.51 -9.90 -1.77
C VAL A 87 -12.32 -9.56 -0.89
N ALA A 88 -11.10 -9.76 -1.40
CA ALA A 88 -9.88 -9.38 -0.70
C ALA A 88 -9.78 -7.86 -0.52
N PHE A 89 -10.16 -7.09 -1.54
CA PHE A 89 -10.19 -5.62 -1.46
C PHE A 89 -11.14 -5.13 -0.35
N ASP A 90 -12.34 -5.69 -0.26
CA ASP A 90 -13.31 -5.34 0.79
C ASP A 90 -12.80 -5.71 2.18
N GLU A 91 -12.20 -6.87 2.32
CA GLU A 91 -11.63 -7.32 3.60
C GLU A 91 -10.49 -6.40 4.04
N ILE A 92 -9.55 -6.08 3.13
CA ILE A 92 -8.45 -5.16 3.43
C ILE A 92 -8.99 -3.77 3.78
N ARG A 93 -9.98 -3.26 3.03
CA ARG A 93 -10.64 -1.98 3.33
C ARG A 93 -11.22 -1.96 4.75
N ASN A 94 -11.90 -3.02 5.16
CA ASN A 94 -12.47 -3.12 6.52
C ASN A 94 -11.38 -3.17 7.60
N ARG A 95 -10.29 -3.88 7.36
CA ARG A 95 -9.13 -3.93 8.28
C ARG A 95 -8.43 -2.58 8.39
N LEU A 96 -8.34 -1.81 7.31
CA LEU A 96 -7.79 -0.45 7.28
C LEU A 96 -8.68 0.53 8.04
N LEU A 97 -10.01 0.47 7.82
CA LEU A 97 -11.00 1.28 8.56
C LEU A 97 -10.93 1.03 10.06
N ALA A 98 -10.83 -0.25 10.48
CA ALA A 98 -10.71 -0.61 11.89
C ALA A 98 -9.43 -0.09 12.58
N ARG A 99 -8.47 0.42 11.81
CA ARG A 99 -7.19 0.99 12.26
C ARG A 99 -7.09 2.50 12.03
N ASP A 100 -8.15 3.14 11.59
CA ASP A 100 -8.14 4.56 11.18
C ASP A 100 -7.05 4.87 10.13
N ALA A 101 -6.68 3.86 9.33
CA ALA A 101 -5.64 3.95 8.31
C ALA A 101 -6.16 4.44 6.95
N THR A 102 -7.45 4.59 6.78
CA THR A 102 -8.14 5.09 5.58
C THR A 102 -9.47 5.74 5.99
N ASP A 103 -9.96 6.65 5.13
CA ASP A 103 -11.33 7.17 5.22
C ASP A 103 -12.36 6.20 4.58
N GLY A 104 -11.87 5.15 3.93
CA GLY A 104 -12.67 4.14 3.26
C GLY A 104 -13.28 4.57 1.94
N PHE A 105 -12.96 5.77 1.44
CA PHE A 105 -13.48 6.24 0.16
C PHE A 105 -12.84 5.46 -1.00
N VAL A 106 -13.68 4.91 -1.87
CA VAL A 106 -13.25 4.17 -3.05
C VAL A 106 -13.54 4.96 -4.31
N THR A 107 -12.49 5.27 -5.07
CA THR A 107 -12.58 5.89 -6.39
C THR A 107 -12.75 4.83 -7.47
N ASP A 108 -13.73 5.02 -8.32
CA ASP A 108 -13.93 4.23 -9.53
C ASP A 108 -13.28 4.93 -10.72
N PHE A 109 -12.09 4.45 -11.13
CA PHE A 109 -11.41 4.96 -12.33
C PHE A 109 -11.92 4.34 -13.64
N GLY A 110 -12.93 3.48 -13.58
CA GLY A 110 -13.40 2.67 -14.70
C GLY A 110 -12.78 1.27 -14.60
N PRO A 111 -11.60 1.01 -15.19
CA PRO A 111 -11.00 -0.33 -15.16
C PRO A 111 -10.44 -0.75 -13.78
N VAL A 112 -10.27 0.18 -12.85
CA VAL A 112 -9.68 -0.05 -11.53
C VAL A 112 -10.49 0.66 -10.46
N LEU A 113 -10.73 -0.02 -9.35
CA LEU A 113 -11.17 0.56 -8.08
C LEU A 113 -9.95 0.84 -7.22
N SER A 114 -9.94 1.99 -6.57
CA SER A 114 -8.80 2.50 -5.82
C SER A 114 -9.20 2.99 -4.43
N LEU A 115 -8.39 2.68 -3.43
CA LEU A 115 -8.51 3.12 -2.04
C LEU A 115 -7.16 3.62 -1.56
N PHE A 116 -7.07 4.84 -1.03
CA PHE A 116 -5.86 5.33 -0.37
C PHE A 116 -5.84 4.98 1.11
N PHE A 117 -4.65 4.67 1.63
CA PHE A 117 -4.44 4.39 3.04
C PHE A 117 -3.09 4.93 3.51
N ARG A 118 -2.90 5.00 4.82
CA ARG A 118 -1.63 5.39 5.45
C ARG A 118 -1.10 4.27 6.32
N GLY A 119 0.14 3.90 6.07
CA GLY A 119 0.88 2.97 6.92
C GLY A 119 1.27 3.60 8.28
N PRO A 120 1.94 2.83 9.15
CA PRO A 120 2.22 3.24 10.52
C PRO A 120 3.09 4.49 10.65
N ASP A 121 3.96 4.75 9.68
CA ASP A 121 4.80 5.96 9.63
C ASP A 121 4.15 7.09 8.82
N GLY A 122 2.87 6.95 8.44
CA GLY A 122 2.15 7.93 7.63
C GLY A 122 2.48 7.85 6.14
N LEU A 123 3.23 6.85 5.70
CA LEU A 123 3.44 6.59 4.27
C LEU A 123 2.09 6.33 3.61
N GLU A 124 1.71 7.21 2.70
CA GLU A 124 0.49 7.07 1.94
C GLU A 124 0.71 6.13 0.76
N ALA A 125 -0.15 5.14 0.66
CA ALA A 125 -0.14 4.14 -0.39
C ALA A 125 -1.56 3.92 -0.92
N GLU A 126 -1.68 3.19 -2.01
CA GLU A 126 -2.91 2.91 -2.70
C GLU A 126 -3.17 1.40 -2.72
N LEU A 127 -4.41 1.00 -2.53
CA LEU A 127 -4.89 -0.35 -2.78
C LEU A 127 -5.75 -0.33 -4.03
N CYS A 128 -5.40 -1.13 -5.02
CA CYS A 128 -6.12 -1.26 -6.27
C CYS A 128 -6.74 -2.64 -6.43
N VAL A 129 -7.81 -2.71 -7.21
CA VAL A 129 -8.37 -3.96 -7.70
C VAL A 129 -9.00 -3.75 -9.07
N ALA A 130 -8.92 -4.74 -9.95
CA ALA A 130 -9.60 -4.70 -11.24
C ALA A 130 -11.13 -4.56 -11.06
N ASN A 131 -11.75 -3.65 -11.81
CA ASN A 131 -13.20 -3.46 -11.81
C ASN A 131 -13.85 -4.33 -12.89
N PRO A 132 -14.55 -5.43 -12.53
CA PRO A 132 -15.16 -6.33 -13.50
C PRO A 132 -16.34 -5.71 -14.24
N ASP A 133 -16.97 -4.66 -13.68
CA ASP A 133 -18.14 -3.99 -14.24
C ASP A 133 -17.75 -2.81 -15.15
N THR A 134 -16.47 -2.69 -15.51
CA THR A 134 -15.97 -1.60 -16.35
C THR A 134 -16.54 -1.64 -17.77
N THR A 135 -16.76 -0.47 -18.33
CA THR A 135 -17.04 -0.32 -19.75
C THR A 135 -15.71 -0.15 -20.49
N PRO A 136 -15.39 -1.01 -21.48
CA PRO A 136 -14.12 -0.91 -22.20
C PRO A 136 -13.89 0.48 -22.83
N GLY A 137 -12.71 1.04 -22.59
CA GLY A 137 -12.33 2.36 -23.11
C GLY A 137 -12.87 3.55 -22.33
N VAL A 138 -13.67 3.33 -21.28
CA VAL A 138 -14.16 4.41 -20.39
C VAL A 138 -13.27 4.50 -19.15
N VAL A 139 -12.76 5.70 -18.89
CA VAL A 139 -12.02 6.05 -17.68
C VAL A 139 -12.80 7.14 -16.97
N ASN A 140 -13.15 6.88 -15.71
CA ASN A 140 -13.88 7.85 -14.90
C ASN A 140 -12.93 8.94 -14.35
N PRO A 141 -13.43 10.17 -14.13
CA PRO A 141 -12.61 11.21 -13.52
C PRO A 141 -12.23 10.84 -12.08
N PRO A 142 -11.06 11.31 -11.59
CA PRO A 142 -10.67 11.13 -10.21
C PRO A 142 -11.76 11.58 -9.23
N GLY A 143 -11.96 10.83 -8.15
CA GLY A 143 -12.97 11.10 -7.15
C GLY A 143 -14.40 10.62 -7.51
N THR A 144 -14.57 9.86 -8.60
CA THR A 144 -15.85 9.19 -8.90
C THR A 144 -16.07 8.06 -7.88
N PRO A 145 -17.09 8.13 -7.00
CA PRO A 145 -17.30 7.10 -5.99
C PRO A 145 -17.76 5.78 -6.63
N ALA A 146 -17.25 4.66 -6.12
CA ALA A 146 -17.73 3.35 -6.53
C ALA A 146 -19.11 3.06 -5.88
N ILE A 147 -20.11 2.73 -6.68
CA ILE A 147 -21.51 2.54 -6.23
C ILE A 147 -21.63 1.48 -5.12
N ARG A 148 -20.82 0.42 -5.19
CA ARG A 148 -20.85 -0.70 -4.21
C ARG A 148 -20.29 -0.34 -2.83
N TYR A 149 -19.62 0.79 -2.69
CA TYR A 149 -19.00 1.27 -1.45
C TYR A 149 -19.63 2.56 -0.94
N VAL A 150 -20.92 2.71 -1.14
CA VAL A 150 -21.66 3.85 -0.57
C VAL A 150 -21.48 3.84 0.94
N THR A 151 -20.81 4.84 1.45
CA THR A 151 -20.72 5.07 2.91
C THR A 151 -22.11 5.45 3.39
N GLY A 152 -22.64 4.65 4.33
CA GLY A 152 -23.88 4.97 5.04
C GLY A 152 -23.69 6.17 5.96
#